data_1b4080a4da57452242cda1bd3fcae74d
#
_entry.id   1b4080a4da57452242cda1bd3fcae74d
#
_cell.length_a   1.000
_cell.length_b   1.000
_cell.length_c   1.000
_cell.angle_alpha   90.00
_cell.angle_beta   90.00
_cell.angle_gamma   90.00
#
_symmetry.space_group_name_H-M   'P 1'
#
loop_
_entity.id
_entity.type
_entity.pdbx_description
1 polymer ?
#
loop_
_entity_poly.entity_id
_entity_poly.type
_entity_poly.pdbx_seq_one_letter_code
_entity_poly.pdbx_strand_id
1 'polypeptide(L)'
;YVDGITNVRDLGGWERENGTRTKQGLIFRCGRLNESSAQVPNIEITDAGKKTMLDDLGIKTEIDVRKTADGETGAITSSPLGDGVAYYSCPMEWEGNTFLDNKEELLKVFEILSKEENYPLIFHCNIGTDRTGMIAYLVNALLGVPEDSLYRDYLYSNFGNIGGTRKLKNVESSGYYEAVHSAEGDTLSEKTYNCLVDFGVPEAQLDSIIAILS
;
A
#
# COMPACT_ATOMS: atom_id res chain seq x y z
N TYR A 1 6.07 -15.18 -4.82
CA TYR A 1 5.53 -15.17 -6.21
C TYR A 1 4.07 -15.54 -6.21
N VAL A 2 3.27 -14.76 -6.92
CA VAL A 2 1.85 -15.05 -7.16
C VAL A 2 1.60 -15.01 -8.67
N ASP A 3 1.08 -16.10 -9.19
CA ASP A 3 0.95 -16.27 -10.63
C ASP A 3 -0.08 -15.31 -11.25
N GLY A 4 0.30 -14.67 -12.35
CA GLY A 4 -0.53 -13.73 -13.10
C GLY A 4 -0.49 -12.27 -12.62
N ILE A 5 0.18 -11.95 -11.53
CA ILE A 5 0.29 -10.57 -11.04
C ILE A 5 1.75 -10.17 -10.80
N THR A 6 2.00 -8.87 -10.75
CA THR A 6 3.34 -8.32 -10.61
C THR A 6 3.53 -7.60 -9.29
N ASN A 7 4.80 -7.39 -8.92
CA ASN A 7 5.23 -6.51 -7.83
C ASN A 7 4.69 -6.93 -6.44
N VAL A 8 4.47 -8.23 -6.26
CA VAL A 8 3.90 -8.81 -5.03
C VAL A 8 4.97 -8.98 -3.96
N ARG A 9 4.70 -8.51 -2.75
CA ARG A 9 5.53 -8.77 -1.59
C ARG A 9 4.83 -8.47 -0.28
N ASP A 10 5.33 -9.10 0.78
CA ASP A 10 4.98 -8.77 2.15
C ASP A 10 5.54 -7.37 2.47
N LEU A 11 4.74 -6.54 3.11
CA LEU A 11 5.18 -5.22 3.56
C LEU A 11 5.92 -5.30 4.89
N GLY A 12 5.78 -6.39 5.63
CA GLY A 12 6.40 -6.61 6.93
C GLY A 12 7.80 -7.21 6.86
N GLY A 13 8.35 -7.50 8.04
CA GLY A 13 9.67 -8.14 8.19
C GLY A 13 10.85 -7.17 8.24
N TRP A 14 10.60 -5.87 8.19
CA TRP A 14 11.63 -4.85 8.30
C TRP A 14 12.07 -4.64 9.74
N GLU A 15 13.36 -4.43 9.94
CA GLU A 15 13.90 -4.02 11.23
C GLU A 15 13.46 -2.58 11.54
N ARG A 16 13.01 -2.36 12.76
CA ARG A 16 12.60 -1.06 13.29
C ARG A 16 13.77 -0.40 14.02
N GLU A 17 13.73 0.91 14.18
CA GLU A 17 14.76 1.66 14.92
C GLU A 17 14.95 1.18 16.35
N ASN A 18 13.93 0.58 16.95
CA ASN A 18 14.00 0.00 18.30
C ASN A 18 14.60 -1.42 18.36
N GLY A 19 15.07 -1.95 17.23
CA GLY A 19 15.68 -3.28 17.13
C GLY A 19 14.70 -4.44 17.01
N THR A 20 13.39 -4.19 17.04
CA THR A 20 12.37 -5.21 16.75
C THR A 20 12.05 -5.26 15.26
N ARG A 21 11.25 -6.22 14.83
CA ARG A 21 10.81 -6.32 13.42
C ARG A 21 9.31 -6.14 13.30
N THR A 22 8.89 -5.53 12.21
CA THR A 22 7.47 -5.50 11.83
C THR A 22 6.99 -6.92 11.50
N LYS A 23 5.73 -7.20 11.82
CA LYS A 23 5.14 -8.52 11.60
C LYS A 23 5.00 -8.83 10.12
N GLN A 24 5.28 -10.08 9.77
CA GLN A 24 5.09 -10.63 8.42
C GLN A 24 3.76 -11.36 8.32
N GLY A 25 3.29 -11.57 7.08
CA GLY A 25 2.10 -12.36 6.81
C GLY A 25 0.78 -11.63 7.06
N LEU A 26 0.79 -10.33 7.33
CA LEU A 26 -0.40 -9.55 7.64
C LEU A 26 -0.80 -8.55 6.57
N ILE A 27 0.18 -7.88 5.97
CA ILE A 27 -0.08 -6.85 4.97
C ILE A 27 0.84 -7.03 3.76
N PHE A 28 0.23 -7.07 2.58
CA PHE A 28 0.93 -7.28 1.32
C PHE A 28 0.64 -6.15 0.35
N ARG A 29 1.58 -5.91 -0.56
CA ARG A 29 1.41 -4.97 -1.67
C ARG A 29 1.62 -5.68 -2.99
N CYS A 30 0.95 -5.21 -4.06
CA CYS A 30 1.10 -5.77 -5.40
C CYS A 30 0.65 -4.78 -6.48
N GLY A 31 0.72 -5.19 -7.74
CA GLY A 31 0.03 -4.57 -8.85
C GLY A 31 -1.42 -5.08 -8.96
N ARG A 32 -2.14 -4.63 -9.99
CA ARG A 32 -3.55 -4.98 -10.18
C ARG A 32 -3.78 -6.49 -10.27
N LEU A 33 -4.95 -6.90 -9.86
CA LEU A 33 -5.36 -8.32 -9.90
C LEU A 33 -6.14 -8.68 -11.16
N ASN A 34 -6.77 -7.71 -11.82
CA ASN A 34 -7.53 -7.93 -13.04
C ASN A 34 -7.07 -7.00 -14.16
N GLU A 35 -7.19 -7.45 -15.40
CA GLU A 35 -6.93 -6.61 -16.57
C GLU A 35 -7.94 -5.47 -16.63
N SER A 36 -7.44 -4.25 -16.70
CA SER A 36 -8.29 -3.05 -16.72
C SER A 36 -7.76 -1.95 -17.65
N SER A 37 -6.52 -2.07 -18.11
CA SER A 37 -5.88 -1.06 -18.91
C SER A 37 -5.15 -1.68 -20.10
N ALA A 38 -5.36 -1.10 -21.29
CA ALA A 38 -4.66 -1.52 -22.50
C ALA A 38 -3.17 -1.05 -22.53
N GLN A 39 -2.71 -0.29 -21.57
CA GLN A 39 -1.40 0.36 -21.59
C GLN A 39 -0.23 -0.55 -21.19
N VAL A 40 -0.50 -1.68 -20.59
CA VAL A 40 0.51 -2.64 -20.11
C VAL A 40 0.08 -4.05 -20.47
N PRO A 41 1.04 -5.01 -20.53
CA PRO A 41 0.71 -6.40 -20.83
C PRO A 41 -0.45 -6.88 -19.98
N ASN A 42 -1.26 -7.75 -20.52
CA ASN A 42 -2.37 -8.37 -19.80
C ASN A 42 -1.86 -8.95 -18.48
N ILE A 43 -2.32 -8.35 -17.39
CA ILE A 43 -2.00 -8.79 -16.04
C ILE A 43 -3.33 -9.14 -15.39
N GLU A 44 -3.54 -10.41 -15.21
CA GLU A 44 -4.72 -10.96 -14.58
C GLU A 44 -4.30 -12.13 -13.72
N ILE A 45 -4.78 -12.15 -12.49
CA ILE A 45 -4.47 -13.24 -11.56
C ILE A 45 -5.03 -14.55 -12.11
N THR A 46 -4.18 -15.58 -12.12
CA THR A 46 -4.60 -16.93 -12.54
C THR A 46 -5.29 -17.67 -11.39
N ASP A 47 -5.92 -18.80 -11.70
CA ASP A 47 -6.50 -19.66 -10.65
C ASP A 47 -5.44 -20.14 -9.65
N ALA A 48 -4.22 -20.42 -10.13
CA ALA A 48 -3.10 -20.75 -9.27
C ALA A 48 -2.70 -19.56 -8.36
N GLY A 49 -2.70 -18.35 -8.91
CA GLY A 49 -2.44 -17.13 -8.14
C GLY A 49 -3.52 -16.87 -7.09
N LYS A 50 -4.80 -17.06 -7.43
CA LYS A 50 -5.90 -16.95 -6.47
C LYS A 50 -5.75 -17.95 -5.32
N LYS A 51 -5.38 -19.17 -5.64
CA LYS A 51 -5.12 -20.19 -4.64
C LYS A 51 -3.99 -19.78 -3.69
N THR A 52 -2.89 -19.27 -4.20
CA THR A 52 -1.81 -18.72 -3.38
C THR A 52 -2.29 -17.60 -2.45
N MET A 53 -3.05 -16.65 -2.99
CA MET A 53 -3.60 -15.53 -2.19
C MET A 53 -4.53 -16.00 -1.07
N LEU A 54 -5.40 -16.95 -1.37
CA LEU A 54 -6.44 -17.39 -0.43
C LEU A 54 -5.93 -18.45 0.56
N ASP A 55 -5.21 -19.46 0.06
CA ASP A 55 -4.83 -20.62 0.86
C ASP A 55 -3.49 -20.42 1.57
N ASP A 56 -2.49 -19.85 0.88
CA ASP A 56 -1.15 -19.70 1.44
C ASP A 56 -1.00 -18.38 2.22
N LEU A 57 -1.52 -17.28 1.69
CA LEU A 57 -1.45 -15.96 2.32
C LEU A 57 -2.66 -15.65 3.20
N GLY A 58 -3.77 -16.32 2.99
CA GLY A 58 -4.97 -16.15 3.79
C GLY A 58 -5.66 -14.79 3.63
N ILE A 59 -5.53 -14.15 2.46
CA ILE A 59 -6.05 -12.80 2.22
C ILE A 59 -7.55 -12.73 2.48
N LYS A 60 -7.96 -11.81 3.35
CA LYS A 60 -9.35 -11.53 3.72
C LYS A 60 -9.89 -10.24 3.11
N THR A 61 -8.99 -9.30 2.78
CA THR A 61 -9.37 -7.95 2.34
C THR A 61 -8.46 -7.49 1.22
N GLU A 62 -9.07 -6.91 0.18
CA GLU A 62 -8.40 -6.23 -0.91
C GLU A 62 -8.74 -4.74 -0.86
N ILE A 63 -7.70 -3.90 -0.83
CA ILE A 63 -7.83 -2.43 -0.96
C ILE A 63 -7.32 -2.05 -2.35
N ASP A 64 -8.24 -1.56 -3.19
CA ASP A 64 -7.97 -1.13 -4.56
C ASP A 64 -7.98 0.39 -4.64
N VAL A 65 -6.82 1.00 -4.87
CA VAL A 65 -6.71 2.47 -4.95
C VAL A 65 -6.64 2.98 -6.40
N ARG A 66 -6.97 2.13 -7.38
CA ARG A 66 -7.06 2.54 -8.77
C ARG A 66 -8.24 3.47 -8.98
N LYS A 67 -8.13 4.35 -9.99
CA LYS A 67 -9.22 5.23 -10.40
C LYS A 67 -10.35 4.45 -11.08
N THR A 68 -11.56 4.78 -10.71
CA THR A 68 -12.76 4.23 -11.34
C THR A 68 -13.18 5.06 -12.56
N ALA A 69 -13.01 6.37 -12.49
CA ALA A 69 -13.45 7.30 -13.54
C ALA A 69 -12.76 7.08 -14.89
N ASP A 70 -11.47 6.70 -14.86
CA ASP A 70 -10.67 6.46 -16.08
C ASP A 70 -10.68 4.99 -16.50
N GLY A 71 -11.46 4.15 -15.84
CA GLY A 71 -11.58 2.73 -16.17
C GLY A 71 -10.39 1.87 -15.74
N GLU A 72 -9.49 2.36 -14.89
CA GLU A 72 -8.37 1.56 -14.40
C GLU A 72 -8.80 0.28 -13.68
N THR A 73 -9.93 0.32 -12.96
CA THR A 73 -10.47 -0.85 -12.26
C THR A 73 -11.20 -1.82 -13.18
N GLY A 74 -11.45 -1.44 -14.42
CA GLY A 74 -12.45 -2.13 -15.25
C GLY A 74 -13.86 -1.93 -14.66
N ALA A 75 -14.73 -2.86 -14.92
CA ALA A 75 -16.12 -2.81 -14.44
C ALA A 75 -16.34 -3.64 -13.16
N ILE A 76 -15.29 -3.92 -12.38
CA ILE A 76 -15.42 -4.75 -11.18
C ILE A 76 -16.04 -3.98 -10.01
N THR A 77 -16.86 -4.68 -9.24
CA THR A 77 -17.48 -4.19 -8.01
C THR A 77 -17.18 -5.09 -6.81
N SER A 78 -16.42 -6.15 -7.04
CA SER A 78 -16.02 -7.15 -6.04
C SER A 78 -14.61 -7.64 -6.34
N SER A 79 -13.99 -8.30 -5.36
CA SER A 79 -12.63 -8.80 -5.50
C SER A 79 -12.53 -9.89 -6.58
N PRO A 80 -11.51 -9.82 -7.47
CA PRO A 80 -11.17 -10.95 -8.35
C PRO A 80 -10.78 -12.22 -7.60
N LEU A 81 -10.48 -12.12 -6.30
CA LEU A 81 -10.15 -13.27 -5.45
C LEU A 81 -11.37 -14.09 -5.05
N GLY A 82 -12.58 -13.54 -5.19
CA GLY A 82 -13.82 -14.23 -4.88
C GLY A 82 -14.66 -13.52 -3.81
N ASP A 83 -15.87 -14.04 -3.61
CA ASP A 83 -16.88 -13.43 -2.72
C ASP A 83 -16.50 -13.47 -1.22
N GLY A 84 -15.56 -14.32 -0.86
CA GLY A 84 -15.06 -14.43 0.52
C GLY A 84 -14.07 -13.34 0.92
N VAL A 85 -13.64 -12.49 -0.03
CA VAL A 85 -12.70 -11.39 0.19
C VAL A 85 -13.44 -10.06 0.17
N ALA A 86 -13.30 -9.29 1.24
CA ALA A 86 -13.85 -7.93 1.30
C ALA A 86 -13.11 -7.03 0.30
N TYR A 87 -13.85 -6.34 -0.55
CA TYR A 87 -13.30 -5.44 -1.57
C TYR A 87 -13.61 -4.00 -1.22
N TYR A 88 -12.55 -3.18 -1.06
CA TYR A 88 -12.67 -1.75 -0.82
C TYR A 88 -12.05 -0.97 -1.97
N SER A 89 -12.86 -0.20 -2.67
CA SER A 89 -12.43 0.75 -3.70
C SER A 89 -12.19 2.10 -3.04
N CYS A 90 -10.94 2.55 -3.06
CA CYS A 90 -10.52 3.86 -2.54
C CYS A 90 -9.79 4.63 -3.66
N PRO A 91 -10.50 5.10 -4.69
CA PRO A 91 -9.88 5.57 -5.93
C PRO A 91 -9.04 6.82 -5.72
N MET A 92 -7.78 6.75 -6.15
CA MET A 92 -6.78 7.80 -6.00
C MET A 92 -6.28 8.31 -7.34
N GLU A 93 -6.06 9.63 -7.42
CA GLU A 93 -5.29 10.26 -8.48
C GLU A 93 -3.83 9.83 -8.40
N TRP A 94 -3.20 9.65 -9.56
CA TRP A 94 -1.79 9.22 -9.67
C TRP A 94 -0.85 10.35 -10.09
N GLU A 95 -1.38 11.52 -10.44
CA GLU A 95 -0.64 12.73 -10.79
C GLU A 95 -0.79 13.80 -9.71
N GLY A 96 0.08 14.82 -9.77
CA GLY A 96 0.05 15.94 -8.84
C GLY A 96 0.54 15.59 -7.44
N ASN A 97 0.02 16.28 -6.43
CA ASN A 97 0.31 15.97 -5.03
C ASN A 97 -0.62 14.85 -4.56
N THR A 98 -0.20 13.61 -4.76
CA THR A 98 -1.01 12.42 -4.45
C THR A 98 -1.34 12.26 -2.97
N PHE A 99 -0.63 12.93 -2.08
CA PHE A 99 -0.94 12.94 -0.66
C PHE A 99 -2.13 13.86 -0.36
N LEU A 100 -2.04 15.12 -0.75
CA LEU A 100 -3.09 16.12 -0.48
C LEU A 100 -4.33 15.89 -1.34
N ASP A 101 -4.16 15.54 -2.61
CA ASP A 101 -5.26 15.39 -3.56
C ASP A 101 -6.11 14.15 -3.30
N ASN A 102 -5.57 13.16 -2.58
CA ASN A 102 -6.25 11.91 -2.24
C ASN A 102 -6.65 11.82 -0.75
N LYS A 103 -6.80 12.94 -0.08
CA LYS A 103 -7.04 12.98 1.37
C LYS A 103 -8.20 12.10 1.82
N GLU A 104 -9.36 12.22 1.21
CA GLU A 104 -10.55 11.46 1.62
C GLU A 104 -10.33 9.96 1.49
N GLU A 105 -9.73 9.53 0.39
CA GLU A 105 -9.47 8.12 0.13
C GLU A 105 -8.37 7.56 1.02
N LEU A 106 -7.32 8.35 1.31
CA LEU A 106 -6.30 7.97 2.29
C LEU A 106 -6.87 7.79 3.69
N LEU A 107 -7.78 8.67 4.12
CA LEU A 107 -8.45 8.51 5.41
C LEU A 107 -9.24 7.20 5.50
N LYS A 108 -9.91 6.80 4.42
CA LYS A 108 -10.59 5.49 4.33
C LYS A 108 -9.61 4.34 4.41
N VAL A 109 -8.48 4.43 3.72
CA VAL A 109 -7.43 3.39 3.77
C VAL A 109 -6.95 3.21 5.21
N PHE A 110 -6.64 4.27 5.92
CA PHE A 110 -6.18 4.19 7.32
C PHE A 110 -7.27 3.62 8.26
N GLU A 111 -8.52 3.93 8.03
CA GLU A 111 -9.63 3.31 8.77
C GLU A 111 -9.67 1.79 8.56
N ILE A 112 -9.55 1.33 7.31
CA ILE A 112 -9.51 -0.12 6.99
C ILE A 112 -8.30 -0.78 7.65
N LEU A 113 -7.13 -0.15 7.58
CA LEU A 113 -5.89 -0.66 8.18
C LEU A 113 -5.95 -0.72 9.72
N SER A 114 -6.80 0.07 10.34
CA SER A 114 -6.93 0.12 11.81
C SER A 114 -7.71 -1.05 12.42
N LYS A 115 -8.35 -1.87 11.60
CA LYS A 115 -9.23 -2.97 12.04
C LYS A 115 -8.54 -4.32 11.88
N GLU A 116 -8.24 -4.98 12.99
CA GLU A 116 -7.55 -6.26 13.02
C GLU A 116 -8.28 -7.35 12.21
N GLU A 117 -9.62 -7.33 12.20
CA GLU A 117 -10.44 -8.28 11.44
C GLU A 117 -10.24 -8.23 9.93
N ASN A 118 -9.66 -7.15 9.39
CA ASN A 118 -9.37 -7.02 7.96
C ASN A 118 -8.11 -7.77 7.52
N TYR A 119 -7.29 -8.21 8.45
CA TYR A 119 -6.01 -8.86 8.15
C TYR A 119 -6.13 -10.39 8.06
N PRO A 120 -5.32 -11.06 7.23
CA PRO A 120 -4.33 -10.50 6.29
C PRO A 120 -4.99 -9.76 5.12
N LEU A 121 -4.38 -8.67 4.70
CA LEU A 121 -4.90 -7.86 3.59
C LEU A 121 -3.84 -7.57 2.52
N ILE A 122 -4.32 -7.22 1.32
CA ILE A 122 -3.50 -6.79 0.22
C ILE A 122 -4.01 -5.46 -0.31
N PHE A 123 -3.10 -4.56 -0.66
CA PHE A 123 -3.44 -3.28 -1.27
C PHE A 123 -2.63 -3.05 -2.54
N HIS A 124 -3.24 -2.38 -3.49
CA HIS A 124 -2.62 -2.14 -4.79
C HIS A 124 -3.20 -0.93 -5.52
N CYS A 125 -2.42 -0.40 -6.44
CA CYS A 125 -2.90 0.48 -7.50
C CYS A 125 -2.85 -0.26 -8.85
N ASN A 126 -2.49 0.41 -9.94
CA ASN A 126 -2.40 -0.25 -11.24
C ASN A 126 -1.13 -1.13 -11.34
N ILE A 127 0.05 -0.54 -11.16
CA ILE A 127 1.33 -1.26 -11.24
C ILE A 127 1.94 -1.57 -9.86
N GLY A 128 1.32 -1.10 -8.79
CA GLY A 128 1.74 -1.38 -7.42
C GLY A 128 2.99 -0.65 -6.95
N THR A 129 3.32 0.50 -7.55
CA THR A 129 4.57 1.21 -7.29
C THR A 129 4.36 2.56 -6.59
N ASP A 130 3.62 3.49 -7.21
CA ASP A 130 3.60 4.89 -6.77
C ASP A 130 2.50 5.19 -5.73
N ARG A 131 1.22 5.06 -6.05
CA ARG A 131 0.12 5.20 -5.05
C ARG A 131 0.25 4.15 -3.95
N THR A 132 0.54 2.93 -4.32
CA THR A 132 0.86 1.84 -3.40
C THR A 132 2.11 2.15 -2.58
N GLY A 133 3.14 2.71 -3.22
CA GLY A 133 4.38 3.12 -2.57
C GLY A 133 4.18 4.21 -1.52
N MET A 134 3.27 5.13 -1.74
CA MET A 134 2.89 6.16 -0.76
C MET A 134 2.31 5.51 0.51
N ILE A 135 1.35 4.62 0.36
CA ILE A 135 0.74 3.90 1.49
C ILE A 135 1.79 3.08 2.22
N ALA A 136 2.62 2.33 1.49
CA ALA A 136 3.69 1.53 2.06
C ALA A 136 4.70 2.36 2.85
N TYR A 137 5.10 3.51 2.31
CA TYR A 137 6.00 4.45 2.99
C TYR A 137 5.38 4.94 4.30
N LEU A 138 4.15 5.44 4.25
CA LEU A 138 3.47 5.99 5.43
C LEU A 138 3.27 4.94 6.54
N VAL A 139 2.87 3.74 6.18
CA VAL A 139 2.68 2.64 7.14
C VAL A 139 4.00 2.25 7.79
N ASN A 140 5.03 1.96 7.02
CA ASN A 140 6.31 1.52 7.57
C ASN A 140 7.06 2.64 8.31
N ALA A 141 6.96 3.89 7.86
CA ALA A 141 7.51 5.03 8.60
C ALA A 141 6.82 5.19 9.95
N LEU A 142 5.49 5.05 10.00
CA LEU A 142 4.72 5.06 11.24
C LEU A 142 5.20 3.97 12.22
N LEU A 143 5.57 2.81 11.71
CA LEU A 143 6.06 1.68 12.51
C LEU A 143 7.51 1.84 12.98
N GLY A 144 8.22 2.87 12.56
CA GLY A 144 9.61 3.09 12.94
C GLY A 144 10.63 2.34 12.08
N VAL A 145 10.26 1.96 10.86
CA VAL A 145 11.19 1.41 9.88
C VAL A 145 12.11 2.53 9.38
N PRO A 146 13.44 2.34 9.36
CA PRO A 146 14.38 3.35 8.91
C PRO A 146 14.17 3.74 7.45
N GLU A 147 14.47 5.00 7.12
CA GLU A 147 14.22 5.57 5.80
C GLU A 147 14.93 4.83 4.66
N ASP A 148 16.14 4.34 4.87
CA ASP A 148 16.86 3.55 3.88
C ASP A 148 16.13 2.23 3.54
N SER A 149 15.44 1.65 4.51
CA SER A 149 14.61 0.45 4.29
C SER A 149 13.32 0.79 3.56
N LEU A 150 12.72 1.96 3.80
CA LEU A 150 11.59 2.47 3.02
C LEU A 150 11.95 2.65 1.56
N TYR A 151 13.14 3.19 1.29
CA TYR A 151 13.67 3.33 -0.06
C TYR A 151 13.88 1.98 -0.74
N ARG A 152 14.42 1.00 -0.03
CA ARG A 152 14.61 -0.35 -0.57
C ARG A 152 13.29 -0.97 -0.97
N ASP A 153 12.27 -0.89 -0.13
CA ASP A 153 10.95 -1.42 -0.47
C ASP A 153 10.40 -0.77 -1.75
N TYR A 154 10.49 0.54 -1.85
CA TYR A 154 10.07 1.26 -3.06
C TYR A 154 10.84 0.79 -4.31
N LEU A 155 12.17 0.73 -4.21
CA LEU A 155 13.04 0.34 -5.31
C LEU A 155 12.91 -1.13 -5.72
N TYR A 156 12.42 -1.99 -4.86
CA TYR A 156 12.11 -3.38 -5.22
C TYR A 156 11.08 -3.47 -6.36
N SER A 157 10.29 -2.46 -6.57
CA SER A 157 9.38 -2.39 -7.72
C SER A 157 10.12 -2.48 -9.06
N ASN A 158 11.39 -2.09 -9.12
CA ASN A 158 12.21 -2.19 -10.33
C ASN A 158 12.47 -3.63 -10.78
N PHE A 159 12.29 -4.61 -9.90
CA PHE A 159 12.39 -6.03 -10.26
C PHE A 159 11.08 -6.57 -10.85
N GLY A 160 9.99 -5.80 -10.77
CA GLY A 160 8.72 -6.14 -11.37
C GLY A 160 8.56 -5.55 -12.78
N ASN A 161 7.54 -6.00 -13.49
CA ASN A 161 7.16 -5.42 -14.77
C ASN A 161 6.30 -4.17 -14.55
N ILE A 162 6.95 -3.04 -14.29
CA ILE A 162 6.28 -1.79 -13.90
C ILE A 162 6.25 -0.70 -14.98
N GLY A 163 6.80 -1.00 -16.16
CA GLY A 163 6.82 -0.02 -17.26
C GLY A 163 7.74 1.17 -17.00
N GLY A 164 8.99 0.91 -16.67
CA GLY A 164 9.99 1.96 -16.42
C GLY A 164 10.86 1.66 -15.21
N THR A 165 11.67 2.62 -14.83
CA THR A 165 12.57 2.50 -13.68
C THR A 165 12.29 3.62 -12.68
N ARG A 166 12.20 3.28 -11.41
CA ARG A 166 12.03 4.24 -10.30
C ARG A 166 13.37 4.52 -9.63
N LYS A 167 13.52 5.74 -9.14
CA LYS A 167 14.69 6.24 -8.44
C LYS A 167 14.27 6.88 -7.12
N LEU A 168 15.20 7.05 -6.19
CA LEU A 168 14.94 7.72 -4.90
C LEU A 168 14.30 9.09 -5.07
N LYS A 169 14.71 9.83 -6.10
CA LYS A 169 14.13 11.14 -6.43
C LYS A 169 12.60 11.08 -6.60
N ASN A 170 12.04 9.98 -7.05
CA ASN A 170 10.58 9.84 -7.16
C ASN A 170 9.90 9.89 -5.79
N VAL A 171 10.54 9.37 -4.75
CA VAL A 171 10.07 9.47 -3.36
C VAL A 171 10.33 10.87 -2.82
N GLU A 172 11.55 11.35 -2.92
CA GLU A 172 11.99 12.64 -2.35
C GLU A 172 11.25 13.85 -2.93
N SER A 173 10.77 13.76 -4.14
CA SER A 173 9.96 14.80 -4.80
C SER A 173 8.46 14.67 -4.57
N SER A 174 8.00 13.67 -3.82
CA SER A 174 6.59 13.43 -3.57
C SER A 174 6.01 14.32 -2.47
N GLY A 175 4.70 14.57 -2.55
CA GLY A 175 4.00 15.35 -1.54
C GLY A 175 3.98 14.71 -0.16
N TYR A 176 3.90 13.37 -0.09
CA TYR A 176 3.93 12.66 1.19
C TYR A 176 5.29 12.73 1.88
N TYR A 177 6.38 12.68 1.12
CA TYR A 177 7.71 12.84 1.66
C TYR A 177 7.89 14.23 2.28
N GLU A 178 7.53 15.28 1.55
CA GLU A 178 7.58 16.65 2.05
C GLU A 178 6.71 16.84 3.30
N ALA A 179 5.48 16.34 3.28
CA ALA A 179 4.56 16.47 4.40
C ALA A 179 5.11 15.80 5.68
N VAL A 180 5.65 14.60 5.56
CA VAL A 180 6.22 13.87 6.70
C VAL A 180 7.46 14.60 7.22
N HIS A 181 8.40 14.98 6.35
CA HIS A 181 9.64 15.62 6.76
C HIS A 181 9.45 17.04 7.32
N SER A 182 8.35 17.71 6.99
CA SER A 182 7.99 19.03 7.51
C SER A 182 7.21 18.97 8.83
N ALA A 183 6.79 17.79 9.26
CA ALA A 183 6.02 17.62 10.49
C ALA A 183 6.91 17.71 11.73
N GLU A 184 6.30 18.00 12.86
CA GLU A 184 6.94 18.03 14.19
C GLU A 184 7.33 16.61 14.62
N GLY A 185 8.48 16.48 15.29
CA GLY A 185 8.96 15.22 15.84
C GLY A 185 10.48 15.10 15.77
N ASP A 186 11.06 14.25 16.61
CA ASP A 186 12.50 13.99 16.68
C ASP A 186 12.92 12.81 15.79
N THR A 187 12.00 11.91 15.49
CA THR A 187 12.22 10.73 14.66
C THR A 187 11.27 10.73 13.45
N LEU A 188 11.60 9.94 12.43
CA LEU A 188 10.74 9.80 11.28
C LEU A 188 9.36 9.24 11.66
N SER A 189 9.30 8.29 12.60
CA SER A 189 8.03 7.73 13.07
C SER A 189 7.18 8.75 13.80
N GLU A 190 7.76 9.59 14.63
CA GLU A 190 7.04 10.68 15.30
C GLU A 190 6.53 11.72 14.30
N LYS A 191 7.35 12.11 13.34
CA LYS A 191 6.96 13.01 12.24
C LYS A 191 5.80 12.43 11.43
N THR A 192 5.87 11.15 11.11
CA THR A 192 4.81 10.46 10.35
C THR A 192 3.51 10.40 11.15
N TYR A 193 3.58 10.05 12.43
CA TYR A 193 2.43 10.03 13.33
C TYR A 193 1.76 11.41 13.39
N ASN A 194 2.53 12.45 13.68
CA ASN A 194 2.02 13.81 13.77
C ASN A 194 1.49 14.33 12.43
N CYS A 195 2.16 14.03 11.33
CA CYS A 195 1.69 14.35 9.98
C CYS A 195 0.32 13.74 9.70
N LEU A 196 0.11 12.48 10.03
CA LEU A 196 -1.15 11.78 9.79
C LEU A 196 -2.28 12.28 10.71
N VAL A 197 -1.98 12.60 11.97
CA VAL A 197 -2.94 13.24 12.87
C VAL A 197 -3.39 14.59 12.32
N ASP A 198 -2.45 15.44 11.91
CA ASP A 198 -2.75 16.74 11.33
C ASP A 198 -3.54 16.61 10.01
N PHE A 199 -3.28 15.54 9.28
CA PHE A 199 -4.00 15.21 8.05
C PHE A 199 -5.46 14.79 8.30
N GLY A 200 -5.79 14.32 9.49
CA GLY A 200 -7.13 13.94 9.90
C GLY A 200 -7.33 12.48 10.27
N VAL A 201 -6.25 11.69 10.34
CA VAL A 201 -6.33 10.30 10.82
C VAL A 201 -6.48 10.32 12.34
N PRO A 202 -7.53 9.72 12.93
CA PRO A 202 -7.67 9.61 14.38
C PRO A 202 -6.49 8.89 15.02
N GLU A 203 -5.99 9.41 16.14
CA GLU A 203 -4.88 8.80 16.90
C GLU A 203 -5.17 7.33 17.22
N ALA A 204 -6.41 7.00 17.60
CA ALA A 204 -6.81 5.64 17.91
C ALA A 204 -6.59 4.68 16.72
N GLN A 205 -6.78 5.14 15.49
CA GLN A 205 -6.52 4.33 14.30
C GLN A 205 -5.02 4.09 14.11
N LEU A 206 -4.20 5.12 14.28
CA LEU A 206 -2.74 4.99 14.19
C LEU A 206 -2.19 4.06 15.26
N ASP A 207 -2.65 4.20 16.49
CA ASP A 207 -2.26 3.32 17.60
C ASP A 207 -2.65 1.87 17.34
N SER A 208 -3.83 1.64 16.77
CA SER A 208 -4.28 0.30 16.37
C SER A 208 -3.39 -0.31 15.29
N ILE A 209 -3.06 0.45 14.26
CA ILE A 209 -2.15 -0.01 13.18
C ILE A 209 -0.79 -0.40 13.74
N ILE A 210 -0.23 0.44 14.62
CA ILE A 210 1.05 0.15 15.28
C ILE A 210 0.95 -1.15 16.10
N ALA A 211 -0.13 -1.33 16.86
CA ALA A 211 -0.33 -2.53 17.66
C ALA A 211 -0.48 -3.80 16.82
N ILE A 212 -1.18 -3.72 15.69
CA ILE A 212 -1.40 -4.86 14.78
C ILE A 212 -0.10 -5.29 14.10
N LEU A 213 0.68 -4.33 13.61
CA LEU A 213 1.78 -4.60 12.67
C LEU A 213 3.18 -4.60 13.32
N SER A 214 3.31 -4.19 14.58
CA SER A 214 4.60 -4.19 15.27
C SER A 214 4.89 -5.41 16.12
#